data_dcbdef8228ab507082733deb9b2fff71
#
_entry.id   dcbdef8228ab507082733deb9b2fff71
#
_cell.length_a   1.000
_cell.length_b   1.000
_cell.length_c   1.000
_cell.angle_alpha   90.00
_cell.angle_beta   90.00
_cell.angle_gamma   90.00
#
_symmetry.space_group_name_H-M   'P 1'
#
loop_
_entity.id
_entity.type
_entity.pdbx_description
1 polymer ?
#
loop_
_entity_poly.entity_id
_entity_poly.type
_entity_poly.pdbx_seq_one_letter_code
_entity_poly.pdbx_strand_id
1 'polypeptide(L)'
;MGDIPSWIGTQVGDRVGRNVGTVCDVYYDEASSQPAWLLVNTRERLVLVPADGALSWSVRVIVPHDRDVIDAAPAPAAPPAVLAGEPLLRLARHYGVRVDRCAGCAAVHGPARAAQAA
;
A
#
# COMPACT_ATOMS: atom_id res chain seq x y z
N MET A 1 -5.32 17.29 3.87
CA MET A 1 -4.75 17.31 3.95
C MET A 1 -3.85 16.63 4.60
N GLY A 2 -3.04 16.43 4.63
CA GLY A 2 -1.91 15.86 5.26
C GLY A 2 -2.14 14.68 6.17
N ASP A 3 -3.26 14.07 6.07
CA ASP A 3 -3.57 12.99 6.99
C ASP A 3 -2.95 11.67 6.59
N ILE A 4 -2.41 11.61 5.38
CA ILE A 4 -1.87 10.35 4.88
C ILE A 4 -0.67 9.87 5.68
N PRO A 5 0.30 10.74 6.04
CA PRO A 5 1.41 10.29 6.87
C PRO A 5 0.96 9.72 8.20
N SER A 6 -0.20 10.12 8.70
CA SER A 6 -0.71 9.60 9.97
C SER A 6 -1.18 8.14 9.85
N TRP A 7 -1.35 7.63 8.64
CA TRP A 7 -1.68 6.21 8.46
C TRP A 7 -0.50 5.30 8.76
N ILE A 8 0.72 5.82 8.65
CA ILE A 8 1.91 5.02 8.93
C ILE A 8 1.89 4.63 10.39
N GLY A 9 1.99 3.33 10.65
CA GLY A 9 1.88 2.78 11.99
C GLY A 9 0.49 2.30 12.37
N THR A 10 -0.53 2.59 11.54
CA THR A 10 -1.88 2.13 11.83
C THR A 10 -2.09 0.70 11.35
N GLN A 11 -3.04 0.04 11.98
CA GLN A 11 -3.43 -1.31 11.60
C GLN A 11 -4.30 -1.28 10.36
N VAL A 12 -4.15 -2.28 9.50
CA VAL A 12 -4.94 -2.43 8.29
C VAL A 12 -5.89 -3.59 8.46
N GLY A 13 -7.17 -3.36 8.18
CA GLY A 13 -8.18 -4.41 8.10
C GLY A 13 -8.62 -4.60 6.66
N ASP A 14 -9.01 -5.82 6.31
CA ASP A 14 -9.55 -6.10 4.99
C ASP A 14 -11.02 -5.64 4.91
N ARG A 15 -11.69 -5.92 3.80
CA ARG A 15 -13.04 -5.39 3.57
C ARG A 15 -14.07 -5.86 4.61
N VAL A 16 -13.81 -6.94 5.32
CA VAL A 16 -14.69 -7.40 6.39
C VAL A 16 -14.10 -7.17 7.78
N GLY A 17 -12.99 -6.47 7.87
CA GLY A 17 -12.37 -6.07 9.14
C GLY A 17 -11.34 -7.03 9.69
N ARG A 18 -10.97 -8.09 8.96
CA ARG A 18 -9.93 -9.01 9.42
C ARG A 18 -8.57 -8.31 9.38
N ASN A 19 -7.77 -8.53 10.40
CA ASN A 19 -6.47 -7.88 10.49
C ASN A 19 -5.53 -8.38 9.40
N VAL A 20 -4.90 -7.45 8.69
CA VAL A 20 -3.94 -7.74 7.64
C VAL A 20 -2.52 -7.46 8.11
N GLY A 21 -2.29 -6.30 8.70
CA GLY A 21 -0.95 -5.90 9.13
C GLY A 21 -0.93 -4.45 9.53
N THR A 22 0.24 -3.85 9.37
CA THR A 22 0.48 -2.47 9.78
C THR A 22 1.05 -1.69 8.61
N VAL A 23 0.54 -0.46 8.39
CA VAL A 23 1.08 0.41 7.35
C VAL A 23 2.48 0.85 7.76
N CYS A 24 3.48 0.58 6.92
CA CYS A 24 4.83 1.04 7.18
C CYS A 24 5.30 2.10 6.20
N ASP A 25 4.61 2.31 5.09
CA ASP A 25 4.91 3.41 4.20
C ASP A 25 3.69 3.69 3.31
N VAL A 26 3.69 4.84 2.66
CA VAL A 26 2.65 5.26 1.74
C VAL A 26 3.30 5.73 0.46
N TYR A 27 2.78 5.27 -0.67
CA TYR A 27 3.24 5.70 -1.99
C TYR A 27 2.26 6.71 -2.55
N TYR A 28 2.77 7.87 -2.92
CA TYR A 28 1.99 8.94 -3.50
C TYR A 28 2.13 8.93 -5.01
N ASP A 29 1.02 9.09 -5.71
CA ASP A 29 1.04 9.30 -7.15
C ASP A 29 1.72 10.64 -7.44
N GLU A 30 2.77 10.61 -8.25
CA GLU A 30 3.55 11.82 -8.53
C GLU A 30 2.77 12.85 -9.32
N ALA A 31 1.80 12.42 -10.11
CA ALA A 31 1.01 13.36 -10.92
C ALA A 31 -0.04 14.08 -10.09
N SER A 32 -0.71 13.38 -9.17
CA SER A 32 -1.84 13.94 -8.44
C SER A 32 -1.51 14.30 -6.99
N SER A 33 -0.37 13.84 -6.50
CA SER A 33 0.04 14.00 -5.09
C SER A 33 -0.95 13.34 -4.12
N GLN A 34 -1.69 12.36 -4.61
CA GLN A 34 -2.63 11.61 -3.77
C GLN A 34 -2.02 10.27 -3.39
N PRO A 35 -2.41 9.71 -2.24
CA PRO A 35 -1.95 8.39 -1.86
C PRO A 35 -2.49 7.36 -2.85
N ALA A 36 -1.62 6.49 -3.32
CA ALA A 36 -1.98 5.49 -4.32
C ALA A 36 -1.81 4.08 -3.80
N TRP A 37 -0.79 3.83 -3.01
CA TRP A 37 -0.50 2.49 -2.49
C TRP A 37 -0.02 2.57 -1.06
N LEU A 38 -0.38 1.55 -0.28
CA LEU A 38 0.09 1.38 1.08
C LEU A 38 1.08 0.22 1.11
N LEU A 39 2.20 0.42 1.76
CA LEU A 39 3.12 -0.67 2.05
C LEU A 39 2.75 -1.21 3.42
N VAL A 40 2.32 -2.46 3.45
CA VAL A 40 1.79 -3.08 4.66
C VAL A 40 2.72 -4.19 5.10
N ASN A 41 3.12 -4.15 6.35
CA ASN A 41 3.90 -5.22 6.96
C ASN A 41 2.91 -6.21 7.56
N THR A 42 2.77 -7.36 6.90
CA THR A 42 2.06 -8.50 7.49
C THR A 42 3.05 -9.22 8.38
N ARG A 43 2.63 -10.25 9.04
CA ARG A 43 3.57 -11.00 9.88
C ARG A 43 4.62 -11.74 9.07
N GLU A 44 4.36 -11.95 7.78
CA GLU A 44 5.20 -12.80 6.95
C GLU A 44 6.04 -12.01 5.96
N ARG A 45 5.55 -10.88 5.49
CA ARG A 45 6.23 -10.13 4.46
C ARG A 45 5.65 -8.75 4.29
N LEU A 46 6.31 -7.93 3.47
CA LEU A 46 5.79 -6.64 3.06
C LEU A 46 4.96 -6.81 1.79
N VAL A 47 3.77 -6.22 1.77
CA VAL A 47 2.89 -6.27 0.60
C VAL A 47 2.41 -4.87 0.28
N LEU A 48 2.08 -4.64 -1.00
CA LEU A 48 1.53 -3.37 -1.46
C LEU A 48 0.04 -3.53 -1.67
N VAL A 49 -0.74 -2.59 -1.15
CA VAL A 49 -2.19 -2.59 -1.19
C VAL A 49 -2.66 -1.25 -1.77
N PRO A 50 -3.62 -1.25 -2.72
CA PRO A 50 -4.11 0.03 -3.25
C PRO A 50 -4.75 0.86 -2.15
N ALA A 51 -4.47 2.16 -2.17
CA ALA A 51 -5.07 3.10 -1.23
C ALA A 51 -6.47 3.52 -1.65
N ASP A 52 -6.82 3.33 -2.93
CA ASP A 52 -8.13 3.71 -3.43
C ASP A 52 -9.23 2.95 -2.70
N GLY A 53 -10.21 3.67 -2.18
CA GLY A 53 -11.30 3.09 -1.42
C GLY A 53 -10.96 2.78 0.03
N ALA A 54 -9.74 3.03 0.47
CA ALA A 54 -9.37 2.82 1.87
C ALA A 54 -10.06 3.86 2.75
N LEU A 55 -10.56 3.39 3.88
CA LEU A 55 -11.30 4.23 4.83
C LEU A 55 -10.58 4.22 6.18
N SER A 56 -10.37 5.38 6.73
CA SER A 56 -9.86 5.50 8.09
C SER A 56 -11.02 5.30 9.06
N TRP A 57 -10.89 4.33 9.94
CA TRP A 57 -11.94 4.03 10.90
C TRP A 57 -11.31 3.90 12.28
N SER A 58 -11.55 4.90 13.12
CA SER A 58 -10.95 4.93 14.45
C SER A 58 -9.42 4.90 14.32
N VAL A 59 -8.76 3.85 14.80
CA VAL A 59 -7.30 3.71 14.73
C VAL A 59 -6.86 2.72 13.65
N ARG A 60 -7.76 2.42 12.72
CA ARG A 60 -7.50 1.42 11.67
C ARG A 60 -7.78 2.01 10.29
N VAL A 61 -7.17 1.40 9.30
CA VAL A 61 -7.47 1.66 7.90
C VAL A 61 -8.11 0.41 7.33
N ILE A 62 -9.29 0.53 6.75
CA ILE A 62 -10.02 -0.59 6.15
C ILE A 62 -9.91 -0.46 4.64
N VAL A 63 -9.43 -1.50 3.99
CA VAL A 63 -9.28 -1.50 2.53
C VAL A 63 -10.34 -2.41 1.90
N PRO A 64 -10.80 -2.09 0.67
CA PRO A 64 -11.88 -2.83 0.02
C PRO A 64 -11.40 -4.10 -0.69
N HIS A 65 -10.50 -4.83 -0.07
CA HIS A 65 -9.92 -6.05 -0.64
C HIS A 65 -9.91 -7.14 0.42
N ASP A 66 -10.10 -8.38 0.00
CA ASP A 66 -10.05 -9.52 0.90
C ASP A 66 -8.62 -9.80 1.34
N ARG A 67 -8.46 -10.25 2.57
CA ARG A 67 -7.15 -10.63 3.08
C ARG A 67 -6.46 -11.67 2.19
N ASP A 68 -7.22 -12.62 1.66
CA ASP A 68 -6.65 -13.64 0.78
C ASP A 68 -6.08 -13.03 -0.49
N VAL A 69 -6.73 -12.02 -1.05
CA VAL A 69 -6.23 -11.32 -2.23
C VAL A 69 -4.94 -10.57 -1.88
N ILE A 70 -4.92 -9.94 -0.72
CA ILE A 70 -3.74 -9.20 -0.26
C ILE A 70 -2.57 -10.17 -0.03
N ASP A 71 -2.82 -11.30 0.60
CA ASP A 71 -1.77 -12.28 0.89
C ASP A 71 -1.20 -12.90 -0.39
N ALA A 72 -1.99 -12.97 -1.45
CA ALA A 72 -1.55 -13.52 -2.72
C ALA A 72 -0.89 -12.50 -3.65
N ALA A 73 -0.81 -11.24 -3.24
CA ALA A 73 -0.27 -10.19 -4.10
C ALA A 73 1.21 -10.40 -4.38
N PRO A 74 1.67 -10.09 -5.61
CA PRO A 74 3.10 -10.11 -5.90
C PRO A 74 3.80 -9.09 -5.01
N ALA A 75 4.90 -9.49 -4.41
CA ALA A 75 5.66 -8.62 -3.52
C ALA A 75 7.09 -8.53 -4.02
N PRO A 76 7.66 -7.33 -4.10
CA PRO A 76 9.06 -7.19 -4.46
C PRO A 76 9.95 -7.73 -3.33
N ALA A 77 11.17 -8.14 -3.69
CA ALA A 77 12.13 -8.59 -2.69
C ALA A 77 12.47 -7.46 -1.71
N ALA A 78 12.47 -6.24 -2.19
CA ALA A 78 12.65 -5.06 -1.36
C ALA A 78 11.69 -3.97 -1.86
N PRO A 79 11.10 -3.17 -0.97
CA PRO A 79 10.19 -2.11 -1.41
C PRO A 79 10.95 -1.06 -2.21
N PRO A 80 10.47 -0.69 -3.40
CA PRO A 80 11.15 0.30 -4.22
C PRO A 80 10.92 1.71 -3.67
N ALA A 81 11.83 2.62 -3.97
CA ALA A 81 11.63 4.04 -3.67
C ALA A 81 10.51 4.61 -4.53
N VAL A 82 10.41 4.16 -5.78
CA VAL A 82 9.36 4.56 -6.71
C VAL A 82 8.73 3.32 -7.29
N LEU A 83 7.40 3.26 -7.18
CA LEU A 83 6.63 2.16 -7.75
C LEU A 83 6.12 2.61 -9.11
N ALA A 84 6.56 1.97 -10.17
CA ALA A 84 6.22 2.36 -11.53
C ALA A 84 6.42 1.19 -12.47
N GLY A 85 6.01 1.36 -13.73
CA GLY A 85 6.28 0.40 -14.79
C GLY A 85 5.61 -0.94 -14.56
N GLU A 86 6.30 -1.99 -14.97
CA GLU A 86 5.74 -3.34 -14.93
C GLU A 86 5.36 -3.79 -13.52
N PRO A 87 6.16 -3.54 -12.48
CA PRO A 87 5.73 -3.91 -11.12
C PRO A 87 4.42 -3.27 -10.72
N LEU A 88 4.22 -2.00 -11.05
CA LEU A 88 2.97 -1.30 -10.76
C LEU A 88 1.81 -1.91 -11.53
N LEU A 89 2.01 -2.18 -12.82
CA LEU A 89 0.95 -2.76 -13.65
C LEU A 89 0.57 -4.15 -13.17
N ARG A 90 1.52 -4.93 -12.72
CA ARG A 90 1.26 -6.28 -12.21
C ARG A 90 0.42 -6.23 -10.95
N LEU A 91 0.75 -5.32 -10.05
CA LEU A 91 -0.03 -5.14 -8.83
C LEU A 91 -1.43 -4.66 -9.15
N ALA A 92 -1.56 -3.70 -10.07
CA ALA A 92 -2.86 -3.18 -10.46
C ALA A 92 -3.76 -4.27 -11.03
N ARG A 93 -3.19 -5.14 -11.87
CA ARG A 93 -3.95 -6.27 -12.42
C ARG A 93 -4.38 -7.24 -11.33
N HIS A 94 -3.51 -7.49 -10.37
CA HIS A 94 -3.82 -8.41 -9.29
C HIS A 94 -5.03 -7.94 -8.47
N TYR A 95 -5.09 -6.65 -8.17
CA TYR A 95 -6.18 -6.08 -7.38
C TYR A 95 -7.36 -5.64 -8.24
N GLY A 96 -7.22 -5.63 -9.57
CA GLY A 96 -8.29 -5.16 -10.44
C GLY A 96 -8.51 -3.67 -10.41
N VAL A 97 -7.46 -2.91 -10.10
CA VAL A 97 -7.55 -1.44 -10.06
C VAL A 97 -6.89 -0.84 -11.29
N ARG A 98 -7.31 0.37 -11.64
CA ARG A 98 -6.76 1.08 -12.79
C ARG A 98 -5.55 1.90 -12.37
N VAL A 99 -4.55 1.93 -13.25
CA VAL A 99 -3.43 2.86 -13.11
C VAL A 99 -3.12 3.45 -14.48
N ASP A 100 -2.63 4.67 -14.48
CA ASP A 100 -2.11 5.31 -15.68
C ASP A 100 -0.76 4.67 -15.98
N ARG A 101 -0.51 4.37 -17.26
CA ARG A 101 0.74 3.76 -17.68
C ARG A 101 1.95 4.63 -17.36
N CYS A 102 1.76 5.94 -17.36
CA CYS A 102 2.85 6.85 -17.08
C CYS A 102 2.95 7.20 -15.61
N ALA A 103 2.07 6.63 -14.79
CA ALA A 103 2.07 6.95 -13.37
C ALA A 103 3.30 6.39 -12.69
N GLY A 104 3.82 7.16 -11.76
CA GLY A 104 4.82 6.70 -10.82
C GLY A 104 4.39 7.09 -9.44
N CYS A 105 4.70 6.28 -8.47
CA CYS A 105 4.31 6.51 -7.08
C CYS A 105 5.55 6.50 -6.21
N ALA A 106 5.79 7.59 -5.49
CA ALA A 106 6.98 7.74 -4.65
C ALA A 106 6.66 7.43 -3.20
N ALA A 107 7.52 6.66 -2.58
CA ALA A 107 7.39 6.32 -1.17
C ALA A 107 7.71 7.52 -0.30
N VAL A 108 6.99 7.66 0.81
CA VAL A 108 7.20 8.75 1.76
C VAL A 108 8.55 8.61 2.45
N HIS A 109 8.84 7.43 2.97
CA HIS A 109 10.08 7.17 3.72
C HIS A 109 11.12 6.41 2.91
N GLY A 110 10.66 5.64 1.93
CA GLY A 110 11.56 4.86 1.09
C GLY A 110 11.99 3.54 1.69
N PRO A 111 12.88 2.82 0.98
CA PRO A 111 13.24 1.44 1.36
C PRO A 111 13.88 1.32 2.72
N ALA A 112 14.68 2.29 3.15
CA ALA A 112 15.36 2.21 4.43
C ALA A 112 14.36 2.17 5.59
N ARG A 113 13.32 2.98 5.51
CA ARG A 113 12.30 3.01 6.55
C ARG A 113 11.50 1.71 6.57
N ALA A 114 11.13 1.21 5.38
CA ALA A 114 10.39 -0.03 5.28
C ALA A 114 11.19 -1.20 5.83
N ALA A 115 12.49 -1.24 5.55
CA ALA A 115 13.36 -2.29 6.06
C ALA A 115 13.43 -2.28 7.59
N GLN A 116 13.44 -1.09 8.18
CA GLN A 116 13.44 -0.98 9.64
C GLN A 116 12.12 -1.42 10.24
N ALA A 117 11.02 -1.19 9.54
CA ALA A 117 9.70 -1.59 10.02
C ALA A 117 9.50 -3.09 9.98
N ALA A 118 10.17 -3.75 9.07
CA ALA A 118 10.06 -5.19 8.94
C ALA A 118 10.81 -5.90 10.06
#